data_b2827642b6bc77e7bd4afc2aa89d142d
#
_entry.id   b2827642b6bc77e7bd4afc2aa89d142d
#
_cell.length_a   1.000
_cell.length_b   1.000
_cell.length_c   1.000
_cell.angle_alpha   90.00
_cell.angle_beta   90.00
_cell.angle_gamma   90.00
#
_symmetry.space_group_name_H-M   'P 1'
#
loop_
_entity.id
_entity.type
_entity.pdbx_description
1 polymer ?
#
loop_
_entity_poly.entity_id
_entity_poly.type
_entity_poly.pdbx_seq_one_letter_code
_entity_poly.pdbx_strand_id
1 'polypeptide(L)'
;MKLPLIISVPHAGLTVPEEARDYCALTPEQIIADSDEGAAEIYDLKSEVTVHITTDVARAIVDMNRAEDDRGRDGIVKTHTCYNARVYHQSVPEDVAEILLERYYRPYHRRLSESAADAKFGVDCHTMVAVGPPSATDSDCERPNICLSNAHGTCPQNWFEKLTQCFKESFDSEISVNHPFKGGYIIRSHSSELPWVQVELSRAPFLQIAEKRERVLQALTLFWRMVLDV
;
A
#
# COMPACT_ATOMS: atom_id res chain seq x y z
N MET A 1 6.30 -2.14 -24.66
CA MET A 1 5.26 -3.11 -24.17
C MET A 1 5.12 -2.84 -22.68
N LYS A 2 3.88 -2.74 -22.16
CA LYS A 2 3.64 -2.58 -20.72
C LYS A 2 3.96 -3.88 -19.97
N LEU A 3 4.44 -3.75 -18.74
CA LEU A 3 4.59 -4.88 -17.82
C LEU A 3 3.19 -5.40 -17.44
N PRO A 4 2.89 -6.70 -17.48
CA PRO A 4 1.58 -7.26 -17.14
C PRO A 4 1.38 -7.32 -15.62
N LEU A 5 1.46 -6.18 -14.99
CA LEU A 5 1.35 -5.98 -13.54
C LEU A 5 0.12 -5.15 -13.19
N ILE A 6 -0.44 -5.43 -12.02
CA ILE A 6 -1.29 -4.51 -11.27
C ILE A 6 -0.42 -3.79 -10.25
N ILE A 7 -0.41 -2.47 -10.29
CA ILE A 7 0.11 -1.62 -9.22
C ILE A 7 -1.06 -1.07 -8.43
N SER A 8 -1.13 -1.41 -7.14
CA SER A 8 -2.08 -0.92 -6.15
C SER A 8 -1.38 0.11 -5.26
N VAL A 9 -1.93 1.33 -5.13
CA VAL A 9 -1.40 2.40 -4.26
C VAL A 9 -2.53 2.88 -3.36
N PRO A 10 -2.83 2.14 -2.27
CA PRO A 10 -4.06 2.35 -1.49
C PRO A 10 -4.03 3.55 -0.55
N HIS A 11 -2.85 4.08 -0.23
CA HIS A 11 -2.67 5.05 0.87
C HIS A 11 -2.07 6.39 0.43
N ALA A 12 -2.04 6.68 -0.89
CA ALA A 12 -1.54 7.96 -1.41
C ALA A 12 -2.57 9.10 -1.32
N GLY A 13 -3.85 8.80 -1.11
CA GLY A 13 -4.93 9.76 -1.06
C GLY A 13 -4.92 10.63 0.19
N LEU A 14 -5.35 11.88 0.05
CA LEU A 14 -5.41 12.88 1.12
C LEU A 14 -6.81 13.51 1.29
N THR A 15 -7.77 13.09 0.46
CA THR A 15 -9.11 13.68 0.46
C THR A 15 -9.96 13.11 1.60
N VAL A 16 -10.59 13.98 2.35
CA VAL A 16 -11.70 13.63 3.26
C VAL A 16 -12.99 13.65 2.44
N PRO A 17 -13.67 12.51 2.26
CA PRO A 17 -14.95 12.43 1.58
C PRO A 17 -15.99 13.38 2.18
N GLU A 18 -16.93 13.85 1.36
CA GLU A 18 -17.98 14.76 1.80
C GLU A 18 -18.78 14.18 2.97
N GLU A 19 -19.06 12.89 2.92
CA GLU A 19 -19.84 12.15 3.92
C GLU A 19 -19.17 12.12 5.29
N ALA A 20 -17.83 12.18 5.35
CA ALA A 20 -17.05 12.17 6.59
C ALA A 20 -16.61 13.56 7.04
N ARG A 21 -16.81 14.61 6.22
CA ARG A 21 -16.23 15.94 6.45
C ARG A 21 -16.65 16.55 7.76
N ASP A 22 -17.95 16.51 8.09
CA ASP A 22 -18.51 17.09 9.29
C ASP A 22 -18.12 16.34 10.58
N TYR A 23 -17.62 15.12 10.43
CA TYR A 23 -17.14 14.29 11.54
C TYR A 23 -15.64 14.40 11.73
N CYS A 24 -14.88 14.76 10.69
CA CYS A 24 -13.42 14.72 10.70
C CYS A 24 -12.83 15.75 11.66
N ALA A 25 -11.95 15.26 12.54
CA ALA A 25 -11.24 16.07 13.54
C ALA A 25 -9.78 16.34 13.14
N LEU A 26 -9.29 15.73 12.04
CA LEU A 26 -7.90 15.81 11.63
C LEU A 26 -7.61 17.13 10.91
N THR A 27 -6.41 17.69 11.17
CA THR A 27 -5.84 18.74 10.32
C THR A 27 -5.26 18.15 9.04
N PRO A 28 -5.03 18.97 7.98
CA PRO A 28 -4.35 18.51 6.78
C PRO A 28 -2.98 17.85 7.06
N GLU A 29 -2.20 18.39 7.99
CA GLU A 29 -0.89 17.86 8.36
C GLU A 29 -1.00 16.48 9.03
N GLN A 30 -2.05 16.26 9.83
CA GLN A 30 -2.30 14.94 10.44
C GLN A 30 -2.74 13.90 9.41
N ILE A 31 -3.50 14.31 8.39
CA ILE A 31 -3.88 13.44 7.27
C ILE A 31 -2.63 13.04 6.47
N ILE A 32 -1.76 14.01 6.14
CA ILE A 32 -0.49 13.76 5.44
C ILE A 32 0.40 12.82 6.27
N ALA A 33 0.55 13.08 7.56
CA ALA A 33 1.38 12.25 8.44
C ALA A 33 0.91 10.78 8.51
N ASP A 34 -0.42 10.53 8.49
CA ASP A 34 -0.99 9.16 8.47
C ASP A 34 -0.99 8.52 7.08
N SER A 35 -0.82 9.29 5.99
CA SER A 35 -0.76 8.77 4.62
C SER A 35 0.59 8.12 4.30
N ASP A 36 0.69 7.51 3.13
CA ASP A 36 1.94 7.03 2.56
C ASP A 36 2.57 8.14 1.69
N GLU A 37 3.11 9.19 2.37
CA GLU A 37 3.71 10.35 1.72
C GLU A 37 4.77 9.95 0.67
N GLY A 38 4.70 10.54 -0.52
CA GLY A 38 5.57 10.24 -1.66
C GLY A 38 5.15 9.00 -2.46
N ALA A 39 4.18 8.20 -2.00
CA ALA A 39 3.74 6.99 -2.73
C ALA A 39 3.13 7.32 -4.10
N ALA A 40 2.38 8.41 -4.20
CA ALA A 40 1.76 8.83 -5.45
C ALA A 40 2.79 9.03 -6.57
N GLU A 41 3.93 9.66 -6.25
CA GLU A 41 5.00 9.97 -7.21
C GLU A 41 5.91 8.77 -7.45
N ILE A 42 6.29 8.05 -6.38
CA ILE A 42 7.20 6.88 -6.48
C ILE A 42 6.56 5.79 -7.34
N TYR A 43 5.26 5.56 -7.17
CA TYR A 43 4.55 4.49 -7.84
C TYR A 43 3.67 4.94 -9.02
N ASP A 44 3.87 6.17 -9.54
CA ASP A 44 3.23 6.59 -10.80
C ASP A 44 3.82 5.85 -12.00
N LEU A 45 3.43 4.60 -12.15
CA LEU A 45 3.85 3.67 -13.19
C LEU A 45 2.75 3.40 -14.25
N LYS A 46 1.80 4.34 -14.40
CA LYS A 46 0.61 4.18 -15.29
C LYS A 46 0.96 3.88 -16.73
N SER A 47 2.06 4.47 -17.24
CA SER A 47 2.53 4.27 -18.61
C SER A 47 3.28 2.96 -18.79
N GLU A 48 3.84 2.39 -17.74
CA GLU A 48 4.74 1.24 -17.76
C GLU A 48 4.05 -0.09 -17.45
N VAL A 49 2.89 -0.06 -16.76
CA VAL A 49 2.17 -1.27 -16.34
C VAL A 49 0.80 -1.40 -17.00
N THR A 50 0.24 -2.60 -17.02
CA THR A 50 -1.09 -2.84 -17.59
C THR A 50 -2.19 -2.18 -16.78
N VAL A 51 -2.13 -2.30 -15.44
CA VAL A 51 -3.15 -1.79 -14.53
C VAL A 51 -2.49 -0.97 -13.43
N HIS A 52 -3.04 0.22 -13.17
CA HIS A 52 -2.64 1.08 -12.05
C HIS A 52 -3.91 1.53 -11.30
N ILE A 53 -3.98 1.21 -10.02
CA ILE A 53 -5.14 1.48 -9.16
C ILE A 53 -4.67 2.28 -7.96
N THR A 54 -5.32 3.42 -7.74
CA THR A 54 -5.11 4.30 -6.59
C THR A 54 -6.44 4.87 -6.13
N THR A 55 -6.45 5.52 -5.00
CA THR A 55 -7.60 6.26 -4.46
C THR A 55 -7.17 7.65 -4.00
N ASP A 56 -8.08 8.63 -4.09
CA ASP A 56 -7.87 9.95 -3.54
C ASP A 56 -8.25 10.03 -2.05
N VAL A 57 -8.97 9.03 -1.53
CA VAL A 57 -9.44 8.98 -0.15
C VAL A 57 -8.30 8.77 0.82
N ALA A 58 -8.24 9.61 1.85
CA ALA A 58 -7.27 9.48 2.92
C ALA A 58 -7.45 8.17 3.68
N ARG A 59 -6.36 7.41 3.89
CA ARG A 59 -6.40 6.14 4.64
C ARG A 59 -6.88 6.30 6.09
N ALA A 60 -6.74 7.50 6.65
CA ALA A 60 -7.28 7.81 7.97
C ALA A 60 -8.81 7.72 8.02
N ILE A 61 -9.49 7.91 6.87
CA ILE A 61 -10.95 7.91 6.77
C ILE A 61 -11.45 6.53 6.31
N VAL A 62 -10.87 6.00 5.23
CA VAL A 62 -11.16 4.63 4.75
C VAL A 62 -9.83 3.97 4.37
N ASP A 63 -9.45 2.94 5.12
CA ASP A 63 -8.23 2.18 4.85
C ASP A 63 -8.52 1.03 3.88
N MET A 64 -8.10 1.18 2.62
CA MET A 64 -8.28 0.17 1.58
C MET A 64 -7.52 -1.13 1.86
N ASN A 65 -6.56 -1.12 2.80
CA ASN A 65 -5.75 -2.29 3.14
C ASN A 65 -6.16 -2.92 4.50
N ARG A 66 -7.46 -2.86 4.81
CA ARG A 66 -8.10 -3.52 5.96
C ARG A 66 -9.26 -4.39 5.50
N ALA A 67 -9.61 -5.40 6.29
CA ALA A 67 -10.80 -6.21 6.04
C ALA A 67 -12.06 -5.36 6.22
N GLU A 68 -13.10 -5.64 5.42
CA GLU A 68 -14.34 -4.84 5.43
C GLU A 68 -15.07 -4.89 6.79
N ASP A 69 -14.90 -5.98 7.53
CA ASP A 69 -15.47 -6.20 8.86
C ASP A 69 -14.56 -5.74 10.01
N ASP A 70 -13.34 -5.26 9.72
CA ASP A 70 -12.43 -4.74 10.76
C ASP A 70 -12.91 -3.38 11.27
N ARG A 71 -13.58 -3.40 12.43
CA ARG A 71 -14.05 -2.21 13.16
C ARG A 71 -13.12 -1.80 14.29
N GLY A 72 -11.90 -2.31 14.29
CA GLY A 72 -10.88 -1.97 15.28
C GLY A 72 -10.44 -0.51 15.25
N ARG A 73 -9.59 -0.13 16.19
CA ARG A 73 -9.04 1.23 16.29
C ARG A 73 -8.30 1.68 15.04
N ASP A 74 -7.54 0.76 14.42
CA ASP A 74 -6.80 0.90 13.16
C ASP A 74 -7.48 0.05 12.06
N GLY A 75 -8.80 -0.03 12.10
CA GLY A 75 -9.62 -0.79 11.15
C GLY A 75 -9.92 -0.02 9.86
N ILE A 76 -10.95 -0.46 9.15
CA ILE A 76 -11.33 0.10 7.85
C ILE A 76 -11.80 1.55 7.92
N VAL A 77 -12.62 1.91 8.93
CA VAL A 77 -12.98 3.28 9.31
C VAL A 77 -12.28 3.56 10.64
N LYS A 78 -11.11 4.18 10.57
CA LYS A 78 -10.24 4.34 11.73
C LYS A 78 -10.83 5.28 12.78
N THR A 79 -10.56 5.00 14.05
CA THR A 79 -10.87 5.96 15.12
C THR A 79 -9.67 6.83 15.51
N HIS A 80 -8.45 6.37 15.22
CA HIS A 80 -7.20 7.07 15.50
C HIS A 80 -6.19 6.85 14.39
N THR A 81 -5.34 7.84 14.15
CA THR A 81 -4.16 7.74 13.27
C THR A 81 -3.07 6.89 13.92
N CYS A 82 -2.03 6.54 13.16
CA CYS A 82 -0.84 5.86 13.69
C CYS A 82 -0.06 6.71 14.73
N TYR A 83 -0.30 8.01 14.79
CA TYR A 83 0.22 8.94 15.81
C TYR A 83 -0.75 9.19 16.97
N ASN A 84 -1.77 8.36 17.13
CA ASN A 84 -2.80 8.46 18.19
C ASN A 84 -3.70 9.71 18.13
N ALA A 85 -3.70 10.48 17.05
CA ALA A 85 -4.68 11.55 16.86
C ALA A 85 -6.07 10.96 16.60
N ARG A 86 -7.10 11.52 17.24
CA ARG A 86 -8.50 11.11 16.99
C ARG A 86 -8.90 11.53 15.57
N VAL A 87 -9.46 10.59 14.80
CA VAL A 87 -9.89 10.85 13.42
C VAL A 87 -11.20 11.65 13.39
N TYR A 88 -12.10 11.38 14.32
CA TYR A 88 -13.43 12.00 14.36
C TYR A 88 -13.71 12.68 15.68
N HIS A 89 -14.45 13.81 15.64
CA HIS A 89 -14.95 14.52 16.83
C HIS A 89 -15.89 13.66 17.66
N GLN A 90 -16.69 12.82 17.00
CA GLN A 90 -17.63 11.86 17.58
C GLN A 90 -17.63 10.57 16.74
N SER A 91 -18.26 9.52 17.24
CA SER A 91 -18.39 8.27 16.49
C SER A 91 -19.12 8.53 15.16
N VAL A 92 -18.57 7.99 14.08
CA VAL A 92 -19.23 8.02 12.77
C VAL A 92 -20.46 7.11 12.84
N PRO A 93 -21.66 7.59 12.42
CA PRO A 93 -22.85 6.76 12.33
C PRO A 93 -22.63 5.58 11.38
N GLU A 94 -23.29 4.44 11.65
CA GLU A 94 -23.10 3.22 10.85
C GLU A 94 -23.55 3.40 9.40
N ASP A 95 -24.60 4.19 9.16
CA ASP A 95 -25.07 4.51 7.81
C ASP A 95 -24.04 5.34 7.03
N VAL A 96 -23.34 6.27 7.68
CA VAL A 96 -22.24 7.02 7.06
C VAL A 96 -21.06 6.10 6.77
N ALA A 97 -20.69 5.23 7.73
CA ALA A 97 -19.64 4.24 7.50
C ALA A 97 -19.97 3.33 6.31
N GLU A 98 -21.20 2.86 6.21
CA GLU A 98 -21.67 2.02 5.09
C GLU A 98 -21.59 2.76 3.75
N ILE A 99 -21.99 4.05 3.70
CA ILE A 99 -21.84 4.88 2.50
C ILE A 99 -20.37 5.00 2.08
N LEU A 100 -19.44 5.16 3.03
CA LEU A 100 -18.00 5.22 2.73
C LEU A 100 -17.51 3.91 2.12
N LEU A 101 -17.95 2.76 2.64
CA LEU A 101 -17.60 1.46 2.09
C LEU A 101 -18.17 1.25 0.68
N GLU A 102 -19.43 1.57 0.47
CA GLU A 102 -20.10 1.45 -0.83
C GLU A 102 -19.45 2.32 -1.90
N ARG A 103 -19.09 3.57 -1.57
CA ARG A 103 -18.59 4.54 -2.54
C ARG A 103 -17.10 4.42 -2.83
N TYR A 104 -16.29 3.96 -1.87
CA TYR A 104 -14.83 4.04 -1.97
C TYR A 104 -14.14 2.69 -1.82
N TYR A 105 -14.47 1.92 -0.79
CA TYR A 105 -13.79 0.67 -0.48
C TYR A 105 -14.16 -0.45 -1.47
N ARG A 106 -15.44 -0.78 -1.58
CA ARG A 106 -15.91 -1.87 -2.46
C ARG A 106 -15.57 -1.65 -3.93
N PRO A 107 -15.68 -0.42 -4.50
CA PRO A 107 -15.22 -0.16 -5.86
C PRO A 107 -13.73 -0.34 -6.06
N TYR A 108 -12.89 0.01 -5.06
CA TYR A 108 -11.45 -0.21 -5.10
C TYR A 108 -11.13 -1.69 -5.22
N HIS A 109 -11.65 -2.53 -4.33
CA HIS A 109 -11.45 -3.97 -4.33
C HIS A 109 -12.06 -4.66 -5.55
N ARG A 110 -13.25 -4.25 -5.98
CA ARG A 110 -13.86 -4.74 -7.22
C ARG A 110 -12.94 -4.51 -8.43
N ARG A 111 -12.36 -3.32 -8.53
CA ARG A 111 -11.44 -2.99 -9.61
C ARG A 111 -10.17 -3.83 -9.57
N LEU A 112 -9.64 -4.18 -8.41
CA LEU A 112 -8.53 -5.13 -8.27
C LEU A 112 -8.90 -6.50 -8.85
N SER A 113 -10.04 -7.07 -8.43
CA SER A 113 -10.52 -8.37 -8.90
C SER A 113 -10.81 -8.38 -10.41
N GLU A 114 -11.53 -7.38 -10.94
CA GLU A 114 -11.85 -7.28 -12.36
C GLU A 114 -10.60 -7.17 -13.22
N SER A 115 -9.55 -6.51 -12.72
CA SER A 115 -8.28 -6.33 -13.43
C SER A 115 -7.35 -7.55 -13.35
N ALA A 116 -7.64 -8.54 -12.52
CA ALA A 116 -6.78 -9.72 -12.35
C ALA A 116 -6.60 -10.53 -13.65
N ALA A 117 -7.61 -10.53 -14.53
CA ALA A 117 -7.55 -11.22 -15.84
C ALA A 117 -6.56 -10.55 -16.80
N ASP A 118 -6.27 -9.26 -16.65
CA ASP A 118 -5.42 -8.46 -17.53
C ASP A 118 -3.93 -8.46 -17.10
N ALA A 119 -3.62 -9.05 -15.95
CA ALA A 119 -2.29 -9.05 -15.37
C ALA A 119 -1.80 -10.46 -15.00
N LYS A 120 -0.55 -10.55 -14.59
CA LYS A 120 0.10 -11.79 -14.16
C LYS A 120 0.64 -11.72 -12.73
N PHE A 121 0.75 -10.51 -12.18
CA PHE A 121 1.32 -10.28 -10.87
C PHE A 121 0.84 -8.95 -10.30
N GLY A 122 0.53 -8.92 -9.01
CA GLY A 122 0.10 -7.74 -8.28
C GLY A 122 1.17 -7.25 -7.31
N VAL A 123 1.33 -5.93 -7.24
CA VAL A 123 2.22 -5.25 -6.31
C VAL A 123 1.41 -4.21 -5.53
N ASP A 124 1.31 -4.41 -4.23
CA ASP A 124 0.69 -3.48 -3.29
C ASP A 124 1.77 -2.54 -2.73
N CYS A 125 1.68 -1.28 -3.10
CA CYS A 125 2.76 -0.30 -3.01
C CYS A 125 2.52 0.70 -1.89
N HIS A 126 3.49 0.78 -0.98
CA HIS A 126 3.43 1.62 0.22
C HIS A 126 4.73 2.38 0.47
N THR A 127 4.62 3.42 1.30
CA THR A 127 5.78 4.03 1.94
C THR A 127 5.65 3.96 3.46
N MET A 128 6.78 3.82 4.14
CA MET A 128 6.84 3.73 5.59
C MET A 128 7.72 4.84 6.18
N VAL A 129 7.37 5.34 7.35
CA VAL A 129 8.25 6.21 8.14
C VAL A 129 9.50 5.45 8.59
N ALA A 130 10.63 6.16 8.73
CA ALA A 130 11.93 5.55 9.07
C ALA A 130 11.98 4.96 10.49
N VAL A 131 11.11 5.42 11.38
CA VAL A 131 10.97 4.92 12.77
C VAL A 131 9.52 4.56 13.01
N GLY A 132 9.28 3.43 13.64
CA GLY A 132 7.92 2.94 13.93
C GLY A 132 7.09 3.97 14.70
N PRO A 133 5.86 4.33 14.24
CA PRO A 133 5.02 5.30 14.92
C PRO A 133 4.43 4.73 16.23
N PRO A 134 3.90 5.57 17.13
CA PRO A 134 3.49 5.15 18.46
C PRO A 134 2.45 4.03 18.55
N SER A 135 1.61 3.86 17.52
CA SER A 135 0.61 2.77 17.50
C SER A 135 1.12 1.48 16.88
N ALA A 136 2.30 1.49 16.27
CA ALA A 136 2.85 0.31 15.61
C ALA A 136 3.43 -0.69 16.62
N THR A 137 3.44 -1.97 16.24
CA THR A 137 4.07 -3.03 17.05
C THR A 137 5.58 -2.89 17.16
N ASP A 138 6.19 -2.14 16.23
CA ASP A 138 7.60 -1.78 16.17
C ASP A 138 7.82 -0.30 16.54
N SER A 139 6.99 0.25 17.46
CA SER A 139 7.13 1.64 17.94
C SER A 139 8.56 1.95 18.36
N ASP A 140 9.05 3.13 17.97
CA ASP A 140 10.40 3.65 18.26
C ASP A 140 11.56 2.79 17.70
N CYS A 141 11.28 1.74 16.91
CA CYS A 141 12.30 0.96 16.23
C CYS A 141 12.63 1.56 14.85
N GLU A 142 13.91 1.56 14.49
CA GLU A 142 14.34 1.90 13.14
C GLU A 142 13.83 0.86 12.14
N ARG A 143 13.34 1.35 10.99
CA ARG A 143 12.84 0.52 9.90
C ARG A 143 13.85 0.44 8.76
N PRO A 144 13.86 -0.67 8.00
CA PRO A 144 14.73 -0.82 6.83
C PRO A 144 14.36 0.20 5.74
N ASN A 145 15.29 0.45 4.81
CA ASN A 145 14.99 1.27 3.64
C ASN A 145 13.92 0.62 2.74
N ILE A 146 13.91 -0.70 2.66
CA ILE A 146 13.01 -1.48 1.80
C ILE A 146 12.55 -2.74 2.55
N CYS A 147 11.23 -2.97 2.54
CA CYS A 147 10.64 -4.22 3.01
C CYS A 147 9.75 -4.81 1.92
N LEU A 148 9.95 -6.09 1.61
CA LEU A 148 9.06 -6.88 0.77
C LEU A 148 8.32 -7.91 1.62
N SER A 149 7.03 -8.08 1.35
CA SER A 149 6.19 -8.99 2.14
C SER A 149 5.25 -9.79 1.24
N ASN A 150 5.16 -11.09 1.49
CA ASN A 150 4.28 -12.01 0.76
C ASN A 150 3.30 -12.77 1.68
N ALA A 151 3.05 -12.26 2.88
CA ALA A 151 2.19 -12.88 3.89
C ALA A 151 2.46 -14.40 4.06
N HIS A 152 3.69 -14.83 3.78
CA HIS A 152 4.14 -16.24 3.79
C HIS A 152 3.38 -17.15 2.81
N GLY A 153 2.87 -16.63 1.68
CA GLY A 153 2.22 -17.49 0.69
C GLY A 153 1.35 -16.83 -0.37
N THR A 154 1.32 -15.48 -0.46
CA THR A 154 0.51 -14.78 -1.47
C THR A 154 1.13 -14.79 -2.87
N CYS A 155 2.36 -15.30 -3.02
CA CYS A 155 2.97 -15.58 -4.32
C CYS A 155 3.89 -16.80 -4.22
N PRO A 156 4.23 -17.46 -5.37
CA PRO A 156 5.19 -18.55 -5.41
C PRO A 156 6.55 -18.13 -4.81
N GLN A 157 7.13 -18.98 -3.96
CA GLN A 157 8.35 -18.65 -3.22
C GLN A 157 9.52 -18.29 -4.15
N ASN A 158 9.68 -19.01 -5.28
CA ASN A 158 10.72 -18.72 -6.27
C ASN A 158 10.53 -17.35 -6.95
N TRP A 159 9.30 -16.87 -7.10
CA TRP A 159 9.01 -15.53 -7.64
C TRP A 159 9.35 -14.47 -6.60
N PHE A 160 9.00 -14.70 -5.35
CA PHE A 160 9.32 -13.78 -4.25
C PHE A 160 10.83 -13.61 -4.07
N GLU A 161 11.60 -14.69 -4.14
CA GLU A 161 13.05 -14.67 -4.09
C GLU A 161 13.66 -13.90 -5.26
N LYS A 162 13.18 -14.15 -6.51
CA LYS A 162 13.62 -13.40 -7.69
C LYS A 162 13.31 -11.89 -7.55
N LEU A 163 12.10 -11.53 -7.11
CA LEU A 163 11.73 -10.14 -6.89
C LEU A 163 12.63 -9.48 -5.84
N THR A 164 12.88 -10.16 -4.72
CA THR A 164 13.76 -9.69 -3.66
C THR A 164 15.17 -9.42 -4.20
N GLN A 165 15.70 -10.34 -5.01
CA GLN A 165 17.01 -10.16 -5.65
C GLN A 165 17.02 -8.96 -6.62
N CYS A 166 15.97 -8.79 -7.43
CA CYS A 166 15.85 -7.64 -8.34
C CYS A 166 15.80 -6.31 -7.60
N PHE A 167 15.08 -6.24 -6.47
CA PHE A 167 15.08 -5.04 -5.63
C PHE A 167 16.46 -4.79 -5.00
N LYS A 168 17.13 -5.83 -4.49
CA LYS A 168 18.49 -5.72 -3.93
C LYS A 168 19.47 -5.16 -4.97
N GLU A 169 19.46 -5.68 -6.19
CA GLU A 169 20.32 -5.21 -7.28
C GLU A 169 19.99 -3.79 -7.72
N SER A 170 18.68 -3.48 -7.89
CA SER A 170 18.25 -2.17 -8.38
C SER A 170 18.50 -1.05 -7.39
N PHE A 171 18.39 -1.31 -6.10
CA PHE A 171 18.57 -0.30 -5.05
C PHE A 171 19.99 -0.30 -4.43
N ASP A 172 20.82 -1.29 -4.76
CA ASP A 172 22.11 -1.52 -4.10
C ASP A 172 21.98 -1.48 -2.56
N SER A 173 20.97 -2.19 -2.04
CA SER A 173 20.57 -2.15 -0.63
C SER A 173 20.08 -3.52 -0.16
N GLU A 174 20.23 -3.79 1.13
CA GLU A 174 19.64 -4.98 1.74
C GLU A 174 18.10 -4.83 1.79
N ILE A 175 17.41 -5.94 1.51
CA ILE A 175 15.96 -6.01 1.52
C ILE A 175 15.51 -6.77 2.76
N SER A 176 14.68 -6.13 3.57
CA SER A 176 13.99 -6.82 4.66
C SER A 176 12.81 -7.62 4.11
N VAL A 177 12.62 -8.84 4.60
CA VAL A 177 11.60 -9.76 4.12
C VAL A 177 10.62 -10.09 5.24
N ASN A 178 9.33 -9.77 5.04
CA ASN A 178 8.27 -9.99 6.02
C ASN A 178 8.54 -9.37 7.40
N HIS A 179 9.36 -8.32 7.47
CA HIS A 179 9.67 -7.58 8.68
C HIS A 179 10.03 -6.11 8.37
N PRO A 180 9.43 -5.11 9.05
CA PRO A 180 8.41 -5.22 10.11
C PRO A 180 7.02 -5.59 9.60
N PHE A 181 6.75 -5.42 8.31
CA PHE A 181 5.46 -5.73 7.69
C PHE A 181 5.43 -7.16 7.18
N LYS A 182 4.29 -7.85 7.40
CA LYS A 182 4.09 -9.24 6.99
C LYS A 182 3.18 -9.38 5.77
N GLY A 183 2.73 -8.26 5.20
CA GLY A 183 1.74 -8.19 4.13
C GLY A 183 0.35 -7.79 4.65
N GLY A 184 -0.30 -6.85 3.95
CA GLY A 184 -1.60 -6.30 4.29
C GLY A 184 -2.79 -7.14 3.82
N TYR A 185 -3.98 -6.57 3.94
CA TYR A 185 -5.22 -7.22 3.56
C TYR A 185 -5.31 -7.43 2.04
N ILE A 186 -4.92 -6.42 1.24
CA ILE A 186 -4.99 -6.49 -0.23
C ILE A 186 -4.31 -7.74 -0.76
N ILE A 187 -3.03 -7.96 -0.42
CA ILE A 187 -2.31 -9.12 -0.96
C ILE A 187 -2.88 -10.45 -0.48
N ARG A 188 -3.49 -10.50 0.70
CA ARG A 188 -4.11 -11.73 1.23
C ARG A 188 -5.44 -12.02 0.58
N SER A 189 -6.31 -11.01 0.44
CA SER A 189 -7.66 -11.18 -0.09
C SER A 189 -7.67 -11.48 -1.59
N HIS A 190 -6.71 -10.92 -2.34
CA HIS A 190 -6.63 -11.07 -3.80
C HIS A 190 -5.63 -12.14 -4.27
N SER A 191 -4.95 -12.86 -3.35
CA SER A 191 -3.94 -13.87 -3.70
C SER A 191 -4.49 -15.11 -4.42
N SER A 192 -5.78 -15.37 -4.33
CA SER A 192 -6.44 -16.44 -5.09
C SER A 192 -6.70 -16.09 -6.57
N GLU A 193 -6.65 -14.80 -6.92
CA GLU A 193 -6.89 -14.30 -8.28
C GLU A 193 -5.60 -14.27 -9.11
N LEU A 194 -4.51 -13.78 -8.50
CA LEU A 194 -3.14 -13.78 -9.05
C LEU A 194 -2.13 -13.67 -7.90
N PRO A 195 -0.83 -13.96 -8.14
CA PRO A 195 0.20 -13.77 -7.11
C PRO A 195 0.38 -12.30 -6.76
N TRP A 196 0.53 -12.00 -5.44
CA TRP A 196 0.71 -10.65 -4.91
C TRP A 196 1.92 -10.52 -3.98
N VAL A 197 2.55 -9.34 -3.99
CA VAL A 197 3.58 -8.93 -3.03
C VAL A 197 3.31 -7.49 -2.58
N GLN A 198 3.58 -7.19 -1.31
CA GLN A 198 3.60 -5.82 -0.79
C GLN A 198 5.02 -5.28 -0.81
N VAL A 199 5.17 -4.02 -1.24
CA VAL A 199 6.42 -3.27 -1.25
C VAL A 199 6.27 -2.06 -0.34
N GLU A 200 7.21 -1.91 0.59
CA GLU A 200 7.33 -0.76 1.49
C GLU A 200 8.68 -0.07 1.26
N LEU A 201 8.64 1.19 0.86
CA LEU A 201 9.84 2.02 0.75
C LEU A 201 9.90 3.04 1.88
N SER A 202 11.04 3.16 2.53
CA SER A 202 11.24 4.16 3.59
C SER A 202 11.12 5.59 3.03
N ARG A 203 10.47 6.47 3.81
CA ARG A 203 10.46 7.92 3.59
C ARG A 203 11.78 8.58 3.96
N ALA A 204 12.69 7.85 4.63
CA ALA A 204 14.04 8.34 4.88
C ALA A 204 14.69 8.86 3.58
N PRO A 205 15.53 9.91 3.65
CA PRO A 205 16.13 10.54 2.47
C PRO A 205 17.35 9.75 1.94
N PHE A 206 17.25 8.40 1.89
CA PHE A 206 18.31 7.56 1.34
C PHE A 206 18.42 7.66 -0.19
N LEU A 207 17.33 8.03 -0.87
CA LEU A 207 17.24 8.35 -2.30
C LEU A 207 16.17 9.43 -2.51
N GLN A 208 16.28 10.20 -3.60
CA GLN A 208 15.25 11.13 -4.02
C GLN A 208 14.01 10.39 -4.56
N ILE A 209 12.83 11.01 -4.52
CA ILE A 209 11.56 10.40 -4.98
C ILE A 209 11.65 9.90 -6.43
N ALA A 210 12.18 10.73 -7.34
CA ALA A 210 12.36 10.35 -8.74
C ALA A 210 13.29 9.13 -8.88
N GLU A 211 14.36 9.06 -8.11
CA GLU A 211 15.29 7.94 -8.11
C GLU A 211 14.64 6.68 -7.54
N LYS A 212 13.86 6.78 -6.45
CA LYS A 212 13.07 5.65 -5.92
C LYS A 212 12.14 5.08 -7.00
N ARG A 213 11.44 5.95 -7.74
CA ARG A 213 10.57 5.55 -8.87
C ARG A 213 11.34 4.77 -9.94
N GLU A 214 12.47 5.30 -10.38
CA GLU A 214 13.32 4.64 -11.39
C GLU A 214 13.80 3.27 -10.92
N ARG A 215 14.25 3.15 -9.67
CA ARG A 215 14.72 1.89 -9.08
C ARG A 215 13.60 0.86 -8.95
N VAL A 216 12.39 1.29 -8.56
CA VAL A 216 11.20 0.40 -8.54
C VAL A 216 10.91 -0.12 -9.94
N LEU A 217 10.84 0.76 -10.95
CA LEU A 217 10.57 0.34 -12.32
C LEU A 217 11.66 -0.59 -12.86
N GLN A 218 12.92 -0.33 -12.54
CA GLN A 218 14.04 -1.21 -12.89
C GLN A 218 13.87 -2.59 -12.26
N ALA A 219 13.61 -2.66 -10.95
CA ALA A 219 13.42 -3.92 -10.23
C ALA A 219 12.27 -4.76 -10.80
N LEU A 220 11.12 -4.14 -11.05
CA LEU A 220 9.95 -4.80 -11.64
C LEU A 220 10.21 -5.28 -13.07
N THR A 221 10.96 -4.50 -13.86
CA THR A 221 11.35 -4.87 -15.23
C THR A 221 12.29 -6.07 -15.24
N LEU A 222 13.32 -6.07 -14.38
CA LEU A 222 14.24 -7.19 -14.22
C LEU A 222 13.51 -8.46 -13.77
N PHE A 223 12.67 -8.33 -12.72
CA PHE A 223 11.86 -9.43 -12.23
C PHE A 223 11.01 -10.06 -13.33
N TRP A 224 10.29 -9.23 -14.09
CA TRP A 224 9.42 -9.74 -15.14
C TRP A 224 10.20 -10.50 -16.23
N ARG A 225 11.38 -10.03 -16.62
CA ARG A 225 12.28 -10.74 -17.55
C ARG A 225 12.72 -12.09 -16.98
N MET A 226 13.12 -12.15 -15.71
CA MET A 226 13.52 -13.40 -15.04
C MET A 226 12.38 -14.42 -14.89
N VAL A 227 11.12 -13.97 -14.89
CA VAL A 227 9.95 -14.86 -14.80
C VAL A 227 9.53 -15.37 -16.18
N LEU A 228 9.73 -14.57 -17.26
CA LEU A 228 9.43 -14.99 -18.64
C LEU A 228 10.41 -16.04 -19.19
N ASP A 229 11.67 -16.04 -18.69
CA ASP A 229 12.71 -16.96 -19.14
C ASP A 229 12.60 -18.37 -18.50
N VAL A 230 11.47 -18.66 -17.84
CA VAL A 230 11.08 -19.96 -17.27
C VAL A 230 9.83 -20.48 -17.97
#